data_7c83fb7a87de435d273a265a63fba04a
#
_entry.id   7c83fb7a87de435d273a265a63fba04a
#
_cell.length_a   1.000
_cell.length_b   1.000
_cell.length_c   1.000
_cell.angle_alpha   90.00
_cell.angle_beta   90.00
_cell.angle_gamma   90.00
#
_symmetry.space_group_name_H-M   'P 1'
#
loop_
_entity.id
_entity.type
_entity.pdbx_description
1 polymer ?
#
loop_
_entity_poly.entity_id
_entity_poly.type
_entity_poly.pdbx_seq_one_letter_code
_entity_poly.pdbx_strand_id
1 'polypeptide(L)'
;LTLAGDVIVPSTDYTVIFKVVSAGGRSTVKSENVSTTSGDVPPSDLTFSIAVTELKATSAMVTVTPSNDTETYFFDIQPKKLIDENFADDASLIAALDETYAKYGGIAGMLSQGEDGYKPTSLTAGTSYYVLAFGYNTAATTAVTRHEFTTETAATSDLTLSIAIDTSAEPIPG
;
A
#
# COMPACT_ATOMS: atom_id res chain seq x y z
N LEU A 1 -1.20 39.37 -0.47
CA LEU A 1 0.09 39.18 -1.13
C LEU A 1 -0.04 38.00 -2.06
N THR A 2 0.02 38.24 -3.37
CA THR A 2 0.01 37.15 -4.36
C THR A 2 1.45 36.86 -4.74
N LEU A 3 1.94 35.69 -4.44
CA LEU A 3 3.24 35.24 -4.94
C LEU A 3 3.00 34.74 -6.37
N ALA A 4 3.53 35.44 -7.36
CA ALA A 4 3.46 35.03 -8.75
C ALA A 4 4.74 34.26 -9.08
N GLY A 5 4.61 33.00 -9.49
CA GLY A 5 5.64 32.34 -10.26
C GLY A 5 6.20 31.03 -9.75
N ASP A 6 6.12 30.69 -8.46
CA ASP A 6 6.63 29.42 -7.97
C ASP A 6 5.58 28.61 -7.20
N VAL A 7 5.59 27.31 -7.43
CA VAL A 7 4.71 26.37 -6.72
C VAL A 7 5.15 26.29 -5.27
N ILE A 8 4.29 26.69 -4.34
CA ILE A 8 4.48 26.42 -2.92
C ILE A 8 4.28 24.92 -2.70
N VAL A 9 5.33 24.23 -2.29
CA VAL A 9 5.30 22.79 -2.04
C VAL A 9 4.74 22.52 -0.63
N PRO A 10 3.81 21.59 -0.47
CA PRO A 10 3.32 21.17 0.84
C PRO A 10 4.44 20.61 1.73
N SER A 11 4.25 20.64 3.04
CA SER A 11 5.17 20.11 4.06
C SER A 11 6.62 20.66 3.93
N THR A 12 6.75 21.92 3.53
CA THR A 12 8.05 22.54 3.27
C THR A 12 8.22 23.79 4.12
N ASP A 13 9.42 23.97 4.67
CA ASP A 13 9.79 25.17 5.41
C ASP A 13 10.28 26.26 4.46
N TYR A 14 9.67 27.44 4.55
CA TYR A 14 10.04 28.62 3.78
C TYR A 14 10.48 29.75 4.69
N THR A 15 11.49 30.49 4.26
CA THR A 15 11.83 31.77 4.88
C THR A 15 11.26 32.90 4.02
N VAL A 16 10.29 33.61 4.53
CA VAL A 16 9.71 34.78 3.86
C VAL A 16 10.50 36.03 4.25
N ILE A 17 11.05 36.70 3.26
CA ILE A 17 11.86 37.90 3.46
C ILE A 17 11.08 39.14 3.02
N PHE A 18 10.80 40.03 3.95
CA PHE A 18 10.17 41.33 3.68
C PHE A 18 11.21 42.45 3.63
N LYS A 19 11.26 43.14 2.52
CA LYS A 19 12.06 44.38 2.41
C LYS A 19 11.13 45.56 2.29
N VAL A 20 11.14 46.41 3.30
CA VAL A 20 10.41 47.67 3.28
C VAL A 20 11.41 48.79 2.96
N VAL A 21 11.10 49.57 1.94
CA VAL A 21 11.90 50.74 1.54
C VAL A 21 11.08 51.99 1.80
N SER A 22 11.56 52.88 2.64
CA SER A 22 10.93 54.19 2.88
C SER A 22 11.21 55.17 1.75
N ALA A 23 10.39 56.20 1.63
CA ALA A 23 10.57 57.27 0.63
C ALA A 23 11.94 57.97 0.72
N GLY A 24 12.62 57.89 1.84
CA GLY A 24 14.00 58.42 2.07
C GLY A 24 15.12 57.42 1.79
N GLY A 25 14.82 56.28 1.10
CA GLY A 25 15.82 55.29 0.69
C GLY A 25 16.33 54.36 1.80
N ARG A 26 15.82 54.46 3.03
CA ARG A 26 16.16 53.51 4.11
C ARG A 26 15.39 52.23 3.88
N SER A 27 16.09 51.11 3.98
CA SER A 27 15.46 49.79 3.88
C SER A 27 15.59 49.01 5.19
N THR A 28 14.53 48.34 5.57
CA THR A 28 14.51 47.37 6.68
C THR A 28 14.14 46.01 6.09
N VAL A 29 14.91 44.99 6.45
CA VAL A 29 14.65 43.62 6.07
C VAL A 29 14.16 42.86 7.32
N LYS A 30 13.04 42.19 7.20
CA LYS A 30 12.51 41.26 8.22
C LYS A 30 12.32 39.92 7.57
N SER A 31 12.70 38.86 8.24
CA SER A 31 12.44 37.48 7.81
C SER A 31 11.56 36.76 8.81
N GLU A 32 10.70 35.94 8.32
CA GLU A 32 9.87 35.02 9.12
C GLU A 32 9.90 33.63 8.49
N ASN A 33 10.04 32.62 9.33
CA ASN A 33 9.92 31.22 8.90
C ASN A 33 8.46 30.80 8.93
N VAL A 34 8.00 30.26 7.83
CA VAL A 34 6.64 29.74 7.65
C VAL A 34 6.75 28.32 7.13
N SER A 35 6.19 27.38 7.87
CA SER A 35 6.06 25.99 7.40
C SER A 35 4.71 25.84 6.69
N THR A 36 4.74 25.32 5.49
CA THR A 36 3.50 24.86 4.85
C THR A 36 3.08 23.54 5.47
N THR A 37 1.82 23.43 5.83
CA THR A 37 1.23 22.15 6.20
C THR A 37 1.20 21.23 4.98
N SER A 38 1.12 19.90 5.20
CA SER A 38 0.73 18.99 4.11
C SER A 38 -0.51 19.61 3.45
N GLY A 39 -0.45 19.82 2.13
CA GLY A 39 -1.58 20.40 1.43
C GLY A 39 -2.83 19.62 1.85
N ASP A 40 -3.89 20.34 2.28
CA ASP A 40 -5.18 19.72 2.52
C ASP A 40 -5.63 19.08 1.21
N VAL A 41 -5.28 17.79 1.03
CA VAL A 41 -5.94 16.98 0.02
C VAL A 41 -7.36 16.84 0.53
N PRO A 42 -8.37 17.35 -0.17
CA PRO A 42 -9.74 17.26 0.31
C PRO A 42 -10.08 15.79 0.55
N PRO A 43 -10.70 15.44 1.67
CA PRO A 43 -11.18 14.09 1.88
C PRO A 43 -12.12 13.72 0.73
N SER A 44 -11.96 12.52 0.20
CA SER A 44 -12.83 11.96 -0.84
C SER A 44 -13.88 11.06 -0.21
N ASP A 45 -15.06 10.99 -0.83
CA ASP A 45 -16.12 10.03 -0.48
C ASP A 45 -15.89 8.66 -1.18
N LEU A 46 -14.71 8.45 -1.76
CA LEU A 46 -14.36 7.22 -2.47
C LEU A 46 -14.45 6.01 -1.54
N THR A 47 -15.20 5.02 -1.96
CA THR A 47 -15.33 3.72 -1.30
C THR A 47 -14.94 2.59 -2.23
N PHE A 48 -14.66 1.40 -1.68
CA PHE A 48 -14.16 0.27 -2.45
C PHE A 48 -15.03 -0.96 -2.22
N SER A 49 -15.41 -1.62 -3.32
CA SER A 49 -15.90 -2.99 -3.33
C SER A 49 -14.73 -3.91 -3.63
N ILE A 50 -14.46 -4.87 -2.75
CA ILE A 50 -13.32 -5.79 -2.88
C ILE A 50 -13.87 -7.21 -3.01
N ALA A 51 -13.51 -7.90 -4.09
CA ALA A 51 -13.85 -9.28 -4.34
C ALA A 51 -12.61 -10.17 -4.32
N VAL A 52 -12.70 -11.29 -3.59
CA VAL A 52 -11.65 -12.33 -3.58
C VAL A 52 -12.27 -13.61 -4.13
N THR A 53 -11.74 -14.06 -5.24
CA THR A 53 -12.23 -15.25 -5.96
C THR A 53 -11.08 -16.21 -6.26
N GLU A 54 -11.37 -17.38 -6.82
CA GLU A 54 -10.37 -18.41 -7.13
C GLU A 54 -9.40 -18.70 -5.98
N LEU A 55 -9.92 -18.64 -4.75
CA LEU A 55 -9.14 -18.82 -3.54
C LEU A 55 -8.56 -20.25 -3.47
N LYS A 56 -7.25 -20.34 -3.23
CA LYS A 56 -6.48 -21.58 -3.07
C LYS A 56 -5.48 -21.42 -1.93
N ALA A 57 -4.74 -22.47 -1.65
CA ALA A 57 -3.72 -22.48 -0.60
C ALA A 57 -2.61 -21.43 -0.81
N THR A 58 -2.26 -21.13 -2.06
CA THR A 58 -1.13 -20.21 -2.37
C THR A 58 -1.48 -19.11 -3.35
N SER A 59 -2.76 -18.97 -3.73
CA SER A 59 -3.19 -17.95 -4.68
C SER A 59 -4.64 -17.55 -4.46
N ALA A 60 -4.98 -16.35 -4.92
CA ALA A 60 -6.34 -15.85 -5.00
C ALA A 60 -6.44 -14.87 -6.17
N MET A 61 -7.61 -14.66 -6.74
CA MET A 61 -7.89 -13.52 -7.62
C MET A 61 -8.50 -12.42 -6.77
N VAL A 62 -7.89 -11.26 -6.75
CA VAL A 62 -8.37 -10.07 -6.04
C VAL A 62 -8.78 -9.02 -7.07
N THR A 63 -9.97 -8.46 -6.90
CA THR A 63 -10.48 -7.36 -7.71
C THR A 63 -10.95 -6.24 -6.79
N VAL A 64 -10.56 -5.02 -7.09
CA VAL A 64 -10.96 -3.80 -6.37
C VAL A 64 -11.72 -2.89 -7.33
N THR A 65 -12.94 -2.55 -6.97
CA THR A 65 -13.81 -1.67 -7.75
C THR A 65 -14.08 -0.41 -6.93
N PRO A 66 -13.59 0.77 -7.33
CA PRO A 66 -13.87 2.02 -6.65
C PRO A 66 -15.31 2.49 -6.96
N SER A 67 -15.89 3.30 -6.06
CA SER A 67 -17.22 3.92 -6.29
C SER A 67 -17.19 5.05 -7.32
N ASN A 68 -16.00 5.51 -7.71
CA ASN A 68 -15.77 6.55 -8.70
C ASN A 68 -14.54 6.20 -9.56
N ASP A 69 -14.75 5.94 -10.84
CA ASP A 69 -13.72 5.52 -11.79
C ASP A 69 -12.76 6.64 -12.23
N THR A 70 -13.00 7.89 -11.80
CA THR A 70 -12.15 9.04 -12.17
C THR A 70 -11.10 9.36 -11.11
N GLU A 71 -11.25 8.85 -9.91
CA GLU A 71 -10.29 9.04 -8.82
C GLU A 71 -9.23 7.94 -8.83
N THR A 72 -8.03 8.33 -8.40
CA THR A 72 -6.92 7.39 -8.24
C THR A 72 -6.88 6.81 -6.85
N TYR A 73 -6.45 5.56 -6.76
CA TYR A 73 -6.32 4.85 -5.50
C TYR A 73 -5.13 3.89 -5.54
N PHE A 74 -4.69 3.50 -4.36
CA PHE A 74 -3.71 2.45 -4.16
C PHE A 74 -4.40 1.23 -3.55
N PHE A 75 -3.97 0.02 -3.95
CA PHE A 75 -4.33 -1.20 -3.23
C PHE A 75 -3.18 -2.19 -3.18
N ASP A 76 -3.18 -3.03 -2.15
CA ASP A 76 -2.15 -4.04 -1.92
C ASP A 76 -2.69 -5.20 -1.08
N ILE A 77 -1.97 -6.32 -1.06
CA ILE A 77 -2.30 -7.50 -0.26
C ILE A 77 -1.18 -7.76 0.74
N GLN A 78 -1.51 -7.69 2.02
CA GLN A 78 -0.54 -7.85 3.10
C GLN A 78 -1.00 -8.90 4.11
N PRO A 79 -0.09 -9.67 4.73
CA PRO A 79 -0.45 -10.58 5.82
C PRO A 79 -1.14 -9.81 6.96
N LYS A 80 -2.34 -10.27 7.35
CA LYS A 80 -3.11 -9.64 8.44
C LYS A 80 -2.30 -9.45 9.71
N LYS A 81 -1.57 -10.48 10.11
CA LYS A 81 -0.72 -10.45 11.32
C LYS A 81 0.33 -9.33 11.26
N LEU A 82 0.95 -9.12 10.09
CA LEU A 82 1.94 -8.05 9.90
C LEU A 82 1.30 -6.68 10.16
N ILE A 83 0.10 -6.46 9.63
CA ILE A 83 -0.59 -5.19 9.76
C ILE A 83 -1.02 -4.95 11.21
N ASP A 84 -1.69 -5.92 11.81
CA ASP A 84 -2.26 -5.79 13.16
C ASP A 84 -1.18 -5.61 14.26
N GLU A 85 0.00 -6.21 14.09
CA GLU A 85 1.08 -6.16 15.08
C GLU A 85 1.98 -4.92 14.95
N ASN A 86 2.07 -4.29 13.77
CA ASN A 86 3.06 -3.25 13.52
C ASN A 86 2.48 -1.85 13.27
N PHE A 87 1.18 -1.73 12.95
CA PHE A 87 0.59 -0.45 12.58
C PHE A 87 -0.64 -0.14 13.43
N ALA A 88 -0.51 0.87 14.29
CA ALA A 88 -1.59 1.30 15.18
C ALA A 88 -2.64 2.16 14.46
N ASP A 89 -2.27 2.80 13.35
CA ASP A 89 -3.11 3.72 12.58
C ASP A 89 -2.80 3.68 11.08
N ASP A 90 -3.68 4.27 10.28
CA ASP A 90 -3.56 4.33 8.83
C ASP A 90 -2.35 5.16 8.37
N ALA A 91 -2.00 6.21 9.10
CA ALA A 91 -0.89 7.09 8.70
C ALA A 91 0.45 6.35 8.75
N SER A 92 0.71 5.59 9.82
CA SER A 92 1.92 4.77 9.96
C SER A 92 1.97 3.64 8.93
N LEU A 93 0.83 3.03 8.61
CA LEU A 93 0.73 2.01 7.58
C LEU A 93 1.02 2.58 6.18
N ILE A 94 0.42 3.71 5.83
CA ILE A 94 0.62 4.37 4.52
C ILE A 94 2.08 4.79 4.35
N ALA A 95 2.72 5.34 5.38
CA ALA A 95 4.13 5.71 5.34
C ALA A 95 5.04 4.50 5.08
N ALA A 96 4.77 3.36 5.73
CA ALA A 96 5.53 2.13 5.52
C ALA A 96 5.31 1.52 4.13
N LEU A 97 4.09 1.61 3.58
CA LEU A 97 3.80 1.20 2.21
C LEU A 97 4.55 2.10 1.20
N ASP A 98 4.55 3.42 1.40
CA ASP A 98 5.27 4.34 0.54
C ASP A 98 6.79 4.03 0.51
N GLU A 99 7.39 3.77 1.67
CA GLU A 99 8.79 3.34 1.78
C GLU A 99 9.03 1.99 1.08
N THR A 100 8.13 1.02 1.25
CA THR A 100 8.21 -0.30 0.62
C THR A 100 8.25 -0.19 -0.91
N TYR A 101 7.46 0.72 -1.47
CA TYR A 101 7.38 0.96 -2.91
C TYR A 101 8.30 2.07 -3.42
N ALA A 102 9.22 2.62 -2.59
CA ALA A 102 10.09 3.75 -2.95
C ALA A 102 10.84 3.56 -4.28
N LYS A 103 11.29 2.32 -4.59
CA LYS A 103 11.97 1.98 -5.86
C LYS A 103 11.07 2.13 -7.10
N TYR A 104 9.76 2.16 -6.92
CA TYR A 104 8.77 2.34 -7.99
C TYR A 104 8.18 3.75 -8.01
N GLY A 105 8.70 4.67 -7.18
CA GLY A 105 8.19 6.02 -7.04
C GLY A 105 7.20 6.18 -5.87
N GLY A 106 7.28 5.28 -4.88
CA GLY A 106 6.37 5.24 -3.75
C GLY A 106 4.96 4.79 -4.16
N ILE A 107 3.98 5.08 -3.31
CA ILE A 107 2.56 4.83 -3.61
C ILE A 107 2.14 5.51 -4.90
N ALA A 108 2.62 6.74 -5.14
CA ALA A 108 2.30 7.53 -6.35
C ALA A 108 2.68 6.83 -7.66
N GLY A 109 3.67 5.94 -7.64
CA GLY A 109 4.09 5.13 -8.79
C GLY A 109 3.27 3.86 -9.01
N MET A 110 2.32 3.55 -8.11
CA MET A 110 1.57 2.29 -8.07
C MET A 110 0.05 2.50 -8.07
N LEU A 111 -0.42 3.66 -8.53
CA LEU A 111 -1.84 4.01 -8.48
C LEU A 111 -2.63 3.29 -9.57
N SER A 112 -3.84 2.91 -9.20
CA SER A 112 -4.89 2.39 -10.09
C SER A 112 -6.01 3.40 -10.25
N GLN A 113 -6.80 3.25 -11.32
CA GLN A 113 -7.98 4.03 -11.64
C GLN A 113 -9.04 3.13 -12.27
N GLY A 114 -10.31 3.27 -11.86
CA GLY A 114 -11.35 2.33 -12.27
C GLY A 114 -11.16 0.94 -11.64
N GLU A 115 -11.86 -0.07 -12.15
CA GLU A 115 -11.70 -1.44 -11.66
C GLU A 115 -10.31 -1.98 -12.00
N ASP A 116 -9.62 -2.56 -11.00
CA ASP A 116 -8.32 -3.18 -11.16
C ASP A 116 -8.19 -4.42 -10.27
N GLY A 117 -7.24 -5.29 -10.57
CA GLY A 117 -7.01 -6.48 -9.79
C GLY A 117 -5.82 -7.30 -10.26
N TYR A 118 -5.35 -8.17 -9.40
CA TYR A 118 -4.29 -9.11 -9.75
C TYR A 118 -4.41 -10.43 -9.00
N LYS A 119 -3.67 -11.42 -9.46
CA LYS A 119 -3.65 -12.77 -8.89
C LYS A 119 -2.29 -13.06 -8.26
N PRO A 120 -2.11 -12.83 -6.94
CA PRO A 120 -0.93 -13.29 -6.24
C PRO A 120 -0.86 -14.82 -6.28
N THR A 121 0.35 -15.37 -6.50
CA THR A 121 0.61 -16.81 -6.63
C THR A 121 1.61 -17.36 -5.63
N SER A 122 2.02 -16.56 -4.66
CA SER A 122 3.00 -16.91 -3.61
C SER A 122 2.49 -16.62 -2.20
N LEU A 123 1.19 -16.74 -2.00
CA LEU A 123 0.59 -16.66 -0.68
C LEU A 123 0.96 -17.88 0.17
N THR A 124 0.95 -17.71 1.48
CA THR A 124 1.15 -18.81 2.43
C THR A 124 -0.18 -19.50 2.73
N ALA A 125 -0.19 -20.82 2.70
CA ALA A 125 -1.38 -21.62 2.98
C ALA A 125 -1.89 -21.42 4.41
N GLY A 126 -3.22 -21.44 4.61
CA GLY A 126 -3.86 -21.29 5.90
C GLY A 126 -3.58 -19.96 6.60
N THR A 127 -3.29 -18.90 5.84
CA THR A 127 -2.88 -17.60 6.37
C THR A 127 -3.92 -16.54 6.03
N SER A 128 -4.24 -15.69 7.01
CA SER A 128 -5.12 -14.54 6.82
C SER A 128 -4.36 -13.36 6.25
N TYR A 129 -4.98 -12.69 5.30
CA TYR A 129 -4.49 -11.50 4.61
C TYR A 129 -5.51 -10.38 4.65
N TYR A 130 -5.05 -9.15 4.54
CA TYR A 130 -5.87 -8.01 4.17
C TYR A 130 -5.62 -7.62 2.71
N VAL A 131 -6.68 -7.34 1.99
CA VAL A 131 -6.63 -6.44 0.84
C VAL A 131 -6.83 -5.03 1.41
N LEU A 132 -5.83 -4.19 1.23
CA LEU A 132 -5.82 -2.79 1.64
C LEU A 132 -6.17 -1.93 0.43
N ALA A 133 -7.08 -0.97 0.56
CA ALA A 133 -7.39 -0.01 -0.50
C ALA A 133 -7.68 1.36 0.09
N PHE A 134 -7.16 2.42 -0.51
CA PHE A 134 -7.44 3.80 -0.12
C PHE A 134 -7.23 4.77 -1.29
N GLY A 135 -8.04 5.81 -1.33
CA GLY A 135 -7.90 6.89 -2.30
C GLY A 135 -6.57 7.63 -2.09
N TYR A 136 -5.91 8.01 -3.19
CA TYR A 136 -4.63 8.69 -3.14
C TYR A 136 -4.50 9.71 -4.28
N ASN A 137 -4.15 10.94 -3.89
CA ASN A 137 -3.79 12.02 -4.81
C ASN A 137 -2.73 12.89 -4.13
N THR A 138 -1.46 12.65 -4.39
CA THR A 138 -0.30 13.21 -3.66
C THR A 138 -0.23 12.86 -2.17
N ALA A 139 -1.35 12.56 -1.55
CA ALA A 139 -1.51 12.01 -0.20
C ALA A 139 -2.80 11.16 -0.16
N ALA A 140 -3.01 10.43 0.92
CA ALA A 140 -4.24 9.66 1.11
C ALA A 140 -5.45 10.59 1.22
N THR A 141 -6.52 10.27 0.46
CA THR A 141 -7.79 11.01 0.43
C THR A 141 -8.90 10.33 1.22
N THR A 142 -8.72 9.04 1.55
CA THR A 142 -9.65 8.25 2.37
C THR A 142 -8.90 7.49 3.47
N ALA A 143 -9.65 6.99 4.46
CA ALA A 143 -9.14 5.97 5.37
C ALA A 143 -8.82 4.66 4.60
N VAL A 144 -7.99 3.81 5.19
CA VAL A 144 -7.65 2.50 4.61
C VAL A 144 -8.80 1.52 4.79
N THR A 145 -9.40 1.12 3.69
CA THR A 145 -10.34 -0.01 3.65
C THR A 145 -9.56 -1.31 3.80
N ARG A 146 -9.99 -2.20 4.70
CA ARG A 146 -9.41 -3.51 4.96
C ARG A 146 -10.42 -4.60 4.66
N HIS A 147 -10.13 -5.46 3.69
CA HIS A 147 -10.94 -6.64 3.39
C HIS A 147 -10.15 -7.90 3.75
N GLU A 148 -10.61 -8.64 4.75
CA GLU A 148 -9.94 -9.86 5.21
C GLU A 148 -10.31 -11.06 4.37
N PHE A 149 -9.32 -11.90 4.04
CA PHE A 149 -9.53 -13.24 3.51
C PHE A 149 -8.48 -14.20 4.06
N THR A 150 -8.77 -15.50 4.04
CA THR A 150 -7.84 -16.54 4.50
C THR A 150 -7.65 -17.57 3.39
N THR A 151 -6.39 -17.84 3.04
CA THR A 151 -6.05 -18.88 2.06
C THR A 151 -6.46 -20.26 2.55
N GLU A 152 -6.73 -21.17 1.64
CA GLU A 152 -6.98 -22.58 1.98
C GLU A 152 -5.75 -23.19 2.67
N THR A 153 -5.97 -24.21 3.50
CA THR A 153 -4.87 -25.00 4.08
C THR A 153 -4.19 -25.81 2.98
N ALA A 154 -2.90 -26.10 3.16
CA ALA A 154 -2.20 -26.99 2.24
C ALA A 154 -2.88 -28.38 2.26
N ALA A 155 -3.06 -28.95 1.07
CA ALA A 155 -3.54 -30.32 0.98
C ALA A 155 -2.56 -31.28 1.67
N THR A 156 -3.06 -32.09 2.60
CA THR A 156 -2.28 -33.20 3.15
C THR A 156 -2.27 -34.34 2.15
N SER A 157 -1.10 -34.89 1.87
CA SER A 157 -1.01 -36.08 1.05
C SER A 157 -1.19 -37.32 1.95
N ASP A 158 -2.20 -38.12 1.65
CA ASP A 158 -2.39 -39.46 2.28
C ASP A 158 -1.52 -40.52 1.59
N LEU A 159 -0.42 -40.11 0.95
CA LEU A 159 0.46 -41.00 0.27
C LEU A 159 1.16 -41.93 1.29
N THR A 160 0.73 -43.18 1.35
CA THR A 160 1.43 -44.23 2.09
C THR A 160 2.36 -44.98 1.14
N LEU A 161 3.67 -44.97 1.44
CA LEU A 161 4.64 -45.76 0.73
C LEU A 161 4.79 -47.11 1.42
N SER A 162 4.37 -48.18 0.75
CA SER A 162 4.59 -49.56 1.21
C SER A 162 5.83 -50.12 0.51
N ILE A 163 6.87 -50.41 1.27
CA ILE A 163 8.08 -51.09 0.75
C ILE A 163 7.98 -52.57 1.17
N ALA A 164 7.78 -53.44 0.20
CA ALA A 164 7.91 -54.88 0.40
C ALA A 164 9.37 -55.28 0.08
N ILE A 165 10.04 -55.86 1.05
CA ILE A 165 11.34 -56.49 0.83
C ILE A 165 11.09 -57.93 0.39
N ASP A 166 11.40 -58.23 -0.89
CA ASP A 166 11.40 -59.59 -1.36
C ASP A 166 12.58 -60.37 -0.78
N THR A 167 12.31 -61.24 0.16
CA THR A 167 13.31 -62.09 0.80
C THR A 167 13.46 -63.44 0.14
N SER A 168 12.81 -63.60 -1.04
CA SER A 168 12.81 -64.88 -1.80
C SER A 168 14.06 -65.06 -2.67
N ALA A 169 15.04 -64.19 -2.59
CA ALA A 169 16.31 -64.37 -3.30
C ALA A 169 16.98 -65.64 -2.81
N GLU A 170 17.09 -66.67 -3.66
CA GLU A 170 17.81 -67.88 -3.36
C GLU A 170 19.28 -67.59 -3.03
N PRO A 171 19.87 -68.36 -2.07
CA PRO A 171 21.30 -68.20 -1.78
C PRO A 171 22.13 -68.53 -3.00
N ILE A 172 23.06 -67.68 -3.34
CA ILE A 172 24.02 -67.88 -4.42
C ILE A 172 24.83 -69.13 -4.11
N PRO A 173 24.80 -70.19 -4.93
CA PRO A 173 25.62 -71.39 -4.67
C PRO A 173 27.13 -71.00 -4.78
N GLY A 174 27.89 -71.36 -3.75
CA GLY A 174 29.35 -71.21 -3.72
C GLY A 174 30.08 -72.16 -4.62
#